data_69f712f9fdba18c4c12311b13fb6951a
#
_entry.id   69f712f9fdba18c4c12311b13fb6951a
#
_cell.length_a   1.000
_cell.length_b   1.000
_cell.length_c   1.000
_cell.angle_alpha   90.00
_cell.angle_beta   90.00
_cell.angle_gamma   90.00
#
_symmetry.space_group_name_H-M   'P 1'
#
loop_
_entity.id
_entity.type
_entity.pdbx_description
1 polymer ?
#
loop_
_entity_poly.entity_id
_entity_poly.type
_entity_poly.pdbx_seq_one_letter_code
_entity_poly.pdbx_strand_id
1 'polypeptide(L)'
;MFLLVGPSGTGKTETALALADALFGGEKALITINLSEYQEPHTVSQLKGSPPGYVGYGQGGILTEAVRKRPYSVVLLDEVEKAHRDVMNLFYQVFDRGVMRDGEGREIDFRNTVILMTANLGSDLLMQLLDEQP
;
A
#
# COMPACT_ATOMS: atom_id res chain seq x y z
N MET A 1 11.45 2.96 6.13
CA MET A 1 10.55 2.21 5.24
C MET A 1 11.37 1.40 4.26
N PHE A 2 11.06 0.13 4.11
CA PHE A 2 11.67 -0.73 3.10
C PHE A 2 10.65 -1.04 2.03
N LEU A 3 11.09 -0.99 0.77
CA LEU A 3 10.25 -1.29 -0.38
C LEU A 3 10.83 -2.50 -1.10
N LEU A 4 10.04 -3.57 -1.17
CA LEU A 4 10.41 -4.79 -1.86
C LEU A 4 9.47 -5.01 -3.03
N VAL A 5 10.01 -5.34 -4.20
CA VAL A 5 9.22 -5.58 -5.40
C VAL A 5 9.53 -6.98 -5.91
N GLY A 6 8.50 -7.77 -6.13
CA GLY A 6 8.64 -9.13 -6.63
C GLY A 6 7.58 -9.51 -7.65
N PRO A 7 7.74 -10.69 -8.26
CA PRO A 7 6.76 -11.17 -9.23
C PRO A 7 5.46 -11.59 -8.54
N SER A 8 4.35 -11.47 -9.25
CA SER A 8 3.10 -12.09 -8.84
C SER A 8 3.24 -13.61 -8.89
N GLY A 9 2.57 -14.29 -7.98
CA GLY A 9 2.58 -15.74 -7.99
C GLY A 9 2.37 -16.34 -6.61
N THR A 10 2.63 -17.63 -6.52
CA THR A 10 2.51 -18.37 -5.28
C THR A 10 3.63 -17.97 -4.31
N GLY A 11 3.33 -18.01 -3.02
CA GLY A 11 4.32 -17.72 -1.97
C GLY A 11 4.40 -16.29 -1.49
N LYS A 12 3.73 -15.34 -2.15
CA LYS A 12 3.76 -13.92 -1.74
C LYS A 12 3.16 -13.70 -0.36
N THR A 13 2.04 -14.36 -0.08
CA THR A 13 1.38 -14.25 1.22
C THR A 13 2.22 -14.88 2.31
N GLU A 14 2.79 -16.04 2.06
CA GLU A 14 3.68 -16.70 3.01
C GLU A 14 4.93 -15.84 3.28
N THR A 15 5.49 -15.22 2.26
CA THR A 15 6.62 -14.32 2.41
C THR A 15 6.24 -13.12 3.28
N ALA A 16 5.10 -12.51 3.02
CA ALA A 16 4.61 -11.37 3.81
C ALA A 16 4.35 -11.77 5.25
N LEU A 17 3.74 -12.93 5.49
CA LEU A 17 3.50 -13.44 6.84
C LEU A 17 4.81 -13.71 7.58
N ALA A 18 5.79 -14.31 6.89
CA ALA A 18 7.10 -14.56 7.48
C ALA A 18 7.81 -13.26 7.87
N LEU A 19 7.72 -12.23 7.03
CA LEU A 19 8.27 -10.91 7.35
C LEU A 19 7.56 -10.27 8.54
N ALA A 20 6.24 -10.33 8.58
CA ALA A 20 5.47 -9.77 9.68
C ALA A 20 5.81 -10.46 11.00
N ASP A 21 5.95 -11.77 10.98
CA ASP A 21 6.32 -12.54 12.16
C ASP A 21 7.76 -12.22 12.60
N ALA A 22 8.71 -12.22 11.67
CA ALA A 22 10.11 -12.01 11.98
C ALA A 22 10.41 -10.59 12.45
N LEU A 23 9.79 -9.59 11.84
CA LEU A 23 10.10 -8.18 12.09
C LEU A 23 9.22 -7.54 13.15
N PHE A 24 7.95 -7.94 13.23
CA PHE A 24 6.95 -7.24 14.04
C PHE A 24 6.16 -8.17 14.98
N GLY A 25 6.59 -9.40 15.11
CA GLY A 25 6.11 -10.30 16.14
C GLY A 25 4.78 -10.99 15.89
N GLY A 26 4.26 -10.99 14.65
CA GLY A 26 3.07 -11.77 14.36
C GLY A 26 2.31 -11.36 13.11
N GLU A 27 1.42 -12.23 12.70
CA GLU A 27 0.62 -12.06 11.48
C GLU A 27 -0.35 -10.87 11.55
N LYS A 28 -0.71 -10.40 12.76
CA LYS A 28 -1.53 -9.21 12.92
C LYS A 28 -0.86 -7.95 12.38
N ALA A 29 0.46 -7.99 12.21
CA ALA A 29 1.21 -6.89 11.61
C ALA A 29 1.21 -6.93 10.08
N LEU A 30 0.43 -7.80 9.45
CA LEU A 30 0.28 -7.85 7.99
C LEU A 30 -0.98 -7.14 7.56
N ILE A 31 -0.82 -6.18 6.64
CA ILE A 31 -1.90 -5.47 5.98
C ILE A 31 -1.86 -5.88 4.51
N THR A 32 -2.95 -6.41 3.98
CA THR A 32 -3.01 -6.89 2.59
C THR A 32 -4.00 -6.04 1.79
N ILE A 33 -3.51 -5.48 0.68
CA ILE A 33 -4.32 -4.70 -0.27
C ILE A 33 -4.13 -5.32 -1.65
N ASN A 34 -5.21 -5.82 -2.24
CA ASN A 34 -5.18 -6.31 -3.63
C ASN A 34 -5.59 -5.17 -4.55
N LEU A 35 -4.63 -4.64 -5.31
CA LEU A 35 -4.86 -3.46 -6.14
C LEU A 35 -5.73 -3.75 -7.38
N SER A 36 -6.04 -5.00 -7.68
CA SER A 36 -7.04 -5.32 -8.70
C SER A 36 -8.44 -4.82 -8.33
N GLU A 37 -8.69 -4.55 -7.05
CA GLU A 37 -9.95 -3.97 -6.57
C GLU A 37 -9.98 -2.45 -6.65
N TYR A 38 -8.87 -1.82 -7.10
CA TYR A 38 -8.69 -0.36 -7.12
C TYR A 38 -8.35 0.12 -8.52
N GLN A 39 -9.14 -0.30 -9.50
CA GLN A 39 -8.93 0.03 -10.92
C GLN A 39 -9.66 1.29 -11.36
N GLU A 40 -10.56 1.81 -10.53
CA GLU A 40 -11.36 3.00 -10.82
C GLU A 40 -10.84 4.21 -10.06
N PRO A 41 -10.96 5.45 -10.61
CA PRO A 41 -10.41 6.62 -9.92
C PRO A 41 -11.00 6.89 -8.55
N HIS A 42 -12.30 6.59 -8.34
CA HIS A 42 -12.94 6.83 -7.05
C HIS A 42 -12.43 5.93 -5.94
N THR A 43 -11.70 4.85 -6.26
CA THR A 43 -11.18 3.93 -5.25
C THR A 43 -10.05 4.52 -4.42
N VAL A 44 -9.46 5.64 -4.86
CA VAL A 44 -8.47 6.37 -4.05
C VAL A 44 -9.05 6.72 -2.68
N SER A 45 -10.29 7.22 -2.63
CA SER A 45 -10.92 7.59 -1.36
C SER A 45 -11.22 6.39 -0.47
N GLN A 46 -11.35 5.20 -1.04
CA GLN A 46 -11.50 3.97 -0.24
C GLN A 46 -10.22 3.63 0.51
N LEU A 47 -9.07 3.91 -0.08
CA LEU A 47 -7.77 3.63 0.54
C LEU A 47 -7.38 4.66 1.58
N LYS A 48 -7.53 5.93 1.28
CA LYS A 48 -7.06 7.01 2.15
C LYS A 48 -8.16 7.67 3.01
N GLY A 49 -9.42 7.44 2.69
CA GLY A 49 -10.55 8.10 3.33
C GLY A 49 -11.11 9.24 2.48
N SER A 50 -12.42 9.47 2.58
CA SER A 50 -13.08 10.52 1.83
C SER A 50 -12.84 11.89 2.46
N PRO A 51 -12.65 12.94 1.65
CA PRO A 51 -12.49 14.30 2.19
C PRO A 51 -13.81 14.86 2.71
N PRO A 52 -13.75 15.97 3.48
CA PRO A 52 -14.97 16.63 3.97
C PRO A 52 -15.93 16.97 2.82
N GLY A 53 -17.21 16.72 3.04
CA GLY A 53 -18.27 16.96 2.05
C GLY A 53 -18.55 15.80 1.11
N TYR A 54 -17.75 14.74 1.17
CA TYR A 54 -17.93 13.56 0.32
C TYR A 54 -18.50 12.40 1.11
N VAL A 55 -19.18 11.50 0.42
CA VAL A 55 -19.76 10.30 1.04
C VAL A 55 -18.64 9.47 1.67
N GLY A 56 -18.87 9.00 2.90
CA GLY A 56 -17.90 8.20 3.63
C GLY A 56 -16.93 9.00 4.48
N TYR A 57 -17.04 10.33 4.50
CA TYR A 57 -16.18 11.16 5.36
C TYR A 57 -16.30 10.74 6.82
N GLY A 58 -15.16 10.61 7.48
CA GLY A 58 -15.10 10.23 8.89
C GLY A 58 -15.01 8.74 9.13
N GLN A 59 -15.24 7.91 8.14
CA GLN A 59 -15.12 6.45 8.29
C GLN A 59 -13.68 5.95 8.19
N GLY A 60 -12.79 6.80 7.66
CA GLY A 60 -11.39 6.44 7.45
C GLY A 60 -11.17 5.61 6.19
N GLY A 61 -9.94 5.59 5.73
CA GLY A 61 -9.52 4.76 4.60
C GLY A 61 -9.09 3.37 5.06
N ILE A 62 -9.26 2.38 4.21
CA ILE A 62 -8.88 1.00 4.52
C ILE A 62 -7.39 0.94 4.84
N LEU A 63 -6.57 1.57 4.01
CA LEU A 63 -5.11 1.53 4.20
C LEU A 63 -4.65 2.48 5.31
N THR A 64 -5.11 3.73 5.29
CA THR A 64 -4.66 4.72 6.25
C THR A 64 -5.04 4.36 7.68
N GLU A 65 -6.24 3.83 7.90
CA GLU A 65 -6.65 3.37 9.23
C GLU A 65 -5.83 2.17 9.69
N ALA A 66 -5.55 1.23 8.79
CA ALA A 66 -4.76 0.05 9.15
C ALA A 66 -3.34 0.45 9.59
N VAL A 67 -2.68 1.33 8.84
CA VAL A 67 -1.32 1.79 9.17
C VAL A 67 -1.32 2.70 10.40
N ARG A 68 -2.35 3.53 10.56
CA ARG A 68 -2.46 4.37 11.75
C ARG A 68 -2.53 3.52 13.03
N LYS A 69 -3.26 2.42 12.98
CA LYS A 69 -3.40 1.50 14.12
C LYS A 69 -2.15 0.64 14.32
N ARG A 70 -1.45 0.32 13.24
CA ARG A 70 -0.27 -0.55 13.26
C ARG A 70 0.84 0.06 12.42
N PRO A 71 1.53 1.10 12.97
CA PRO A 71 2.58 1.78 12.20
C PRO A 71 3.81 0.92 11.93
N TYR A 72 4.03 -0.13 12.71
CA TYR A 72 5.07 -1.13 12.49
C TYR A 72 4.41 -2.36 11.85
N SER A 73 4.36 -2.39 10.53
CA SER A 73 3.64 -3.43 9.82
C SER A 73 4.27 -3.74 8.47
N VAL A 74 3.92 -4.90 7.93
CA VAL A 74 4.20 -5.26 6.54
C VAL A 74 2.94 -4.95 5.73
N VAL A 75 3.06 -4.16 4.68
CA VAL A 75 1.97 -3.83 3.77
C VAL A 75 2.20 -4.58 2.47
N LEU A 76 1.35 -5.55 2.18
CA LEU A 76 1.39 -6.30 0.92
C LEU A 76 0.46 -5.65 -0.08
N LEU A 77 1.04 -5.10 -1.14
CA LEU A 77 0.31 -4.52 -2.28
C LEU A 77 0.39 -5.50 -3.43
N ASP A 78 -0.69 -6.23 -3.66
CA ASP A 78 -0.73 -7.28 -4.67
C ASP A 78 -1.28 -6.73 -5.99
N GLU A 79 -0.77 -7.24 -7.10
CA GLU A 79 -1.23 -6.92 -8.45
C GLU A 79 -1.20 -5.42 -8.76
N VAL A 80 -0.05 -4.77 -8.50
CA VAL A 80 0.09 -3.31 -8.64
C VAL A 80 -0.13 -2.83 -10.06
N GLU A 81 0.12 -3.67 -11.09
CA GLU A 81 -0.09 -3.32 -12.50
C GLU A 81 -1.56 -3.06 -12.84
N LYS A 82 -2.47 -3.55 -12.00
CA LYS A 82 -3.93 -3.39 -12.22
C LYS A 82 -4.50 -2.12 -11.58
N ALA A 83 -3.73 -1.44 -10.74
CA ALA A 83 -4.21 -0.24 -10.05
C ALA A 83 -4.44 0.92 -11.02
N HIS A 84 -5.47 1.73 -10.74
CA HIS A 84 -5.64 2.98 -11.47
C HIS A 84 -4.43 3.90 -11.23
N ARG A 85 -4.11 4.73 -12.21
CA ARG A 85 -2.98 5.66 -12.14
C ARG A 85 -3.03 6.53 -10.88
N ASP A 86 -4.21 7.02 -10.51
CA ASP A 86 -4.38 7.88 -9.34
C ASP A 86 -4.08 7.14 -8.05
N VAL A 87 -4.38 5.83 -7.99
CA VAL A 87 -4.03 4.97 -6.87
C VAL A 87 -2.50 4.82 -6.78
N MET A 88 -1.84 4.58 -7.89
CA MET A 88 -0.39 4.46 -7.90
C MET A 88 0.31 5.78 -7.54
N ASN A 89 -0.24 6.92 -7.97
CA ASN A 89 0.27 8.23 -7.58
C ASN A 89 0.24 8.42 -6.06
N LEU A 90 -0.79 7.90 -5.41
CA LEU A 90 -0.89 7.91 -3.96
C LEU A 90 0.28 7.16 -3.32
N PHE A 91 0.62 5.98 -3.84
CA PHE A 91 1.74 5.20 -3.33
C PHE A 91 3.09 5.85 -3.65
N TYR A 92 3.25 6.48 -4.80
CA TYR A 92 4.48 7.21 -5.12
C TYR A 92 4.76 8.32 -4.10
N GLN A 93 3.73 8.98 -3.61
CA GLN A 93 3.90 9.98 -2.54
C GLN A 93 4.43 9.33 -1.26
N VAL A 94 3.92 8.13 -0.94
CA VAL A 94 4.41 7.38 0.22
C VAL A 94 5.89 7.00 0.03
N PHE A 95 6.26 6.52 -1.14
CA PHE A 95 7.65 6.12 -1.41
C PHE A 95 8.60 7.31 -1.34
N ASP A 96 8.14 8.48 -1.77
CA ASP A 96 8.94 9.71 -1.76
C ASP A 96 9.05 10.33 -0.37
N ARG A 97 7.94 10.44 0.35
CA ARG A 97 7.86 11.21 1.61
C ARG A 97 7.73 10.35 2.85
N GLY A 98 7.36 9.09 2.73
CA GLY A 98 7.11 8.20 3.86
C GLY A 98 5.79 8.46 4.59
N VAL A 99 4.92 9.30 4.03
CA VAL A 99 3.63 9.64 4.63
C VAL A 99 2.54 9.69 3.56
N MET A 100 1.31 9.45 4.00
CA MET A 100 0.11 9.60 3.17
C MET A 100 -0.90 10.44 3.95
N ARG A 101 -1.51 11.43 3.31
CA ARG A 101 -2.60 12.18 3.95
C ARG A 101 -3.90 11.40 3.83
N ASP A 102 -4.62 11.29 4.95
CA ASP A 102 -5.94 10.69 4.94
C ASP A 102 -7.02 11.72 4.55
N GLY A 103 -8.28 11.27 4.53
CA GLY A 103 -9.40 12.13 4.15
C GLY A 103 -9.63 13.31 5.09
N GLU A 104 -9.16 13.23 6.32
CA GLU A 104 -9.28 14.30 7.32
C GLU A 104 -8.07 15.24 7.32
N GLY A 105 -7.10 15.00 6.43
CA GLY A 105 -5.90 15.82 6.32
C GLY A 105 -4.77 15.42 7.26
N ARG A 106 -4.92 14.33 8.02
CA ARG A 106 -3.87 13.85 8.90
C ARG A 106 -2.78 13.17 8.11
N GLU A 107 -1.53 13.39 8.50
CA GLU A 107 -0.41 12.64 7.91
C GLU A 107 -0.29 11.28 8.59
N ILE A 108 -0.41 10.22 7.81
CA ILE A 108 -0.26 8.85 8.28
C ILE A 108 1.17 8.41 7.97
N ASP A 109 1.90 8.00 8.99
CA ASP A 109 3.32 7.68 8.90
C ASP A 109 3.52 6.24 8.40
N PHE A 110 4.19 6.10 7.27
CA PHE A 110 4.55 4.81 6.67
C PHE A 110 6.03 4.46 6.85
N ARG A 111 6.80 5.30 7.55
CA ARG A 111 8.28 5.16 7.61
C ARG A 111 8.73 3.89 8.33
N ASN A 112 7.88 3.35 9.17
CA ASN A 112 8.19 2.14 9.94
C ASN A 112 7.56 0.88 9.34
N THR A 113 7.01 0.98 8.13
CA THR A 113 6.43 -0.17 7.43
C THR A 113 7.46 -0.81 6.50
N VAL A 114 7.21 -2.08 6.18
CA VAL A 114 7.84 -2.77 5.06
C VAL A 114 6.77 -2.94 3.99
N ILE A 115 6.99 -2.37 2.82
CA ILE A 115 6.03 -2.48 1.72
C ILE A 115 6.53 -3.53 0.74
N LEU A 116 5.71 -4.56 0.56
CA LEU A 116 5.98 -5.62 -0.40
C LEU A 116 4.98 -5.50 -1.54
N MET A 117 5.48 -5.21 -2.73
CA MET A 117 4.64 -5.09 -3.93
C MET A 117 4.85 -6.30 -4.83
N THR A 118 3.77 -6.79 -5.42
CA THR A 118 3.85 -7.82 -6.44
C THR A 118 3.26 -7.32 -7.74
N ALA A 119 3.84 -7.72 -8.85
CA ALA A 119 3.41 -7.34 -10.18
C ALA A 119 3.70 -8.46 -11.17
N ASN A 120 3.01 -8.44 -12.30
CA ASN A 120 3.33 -9.35 -13.39
C ASN A 120 4.71 -9.01 -13.95
N LEU A 121 5.59 -10.02 -14.10
CA LEU A 121 6.98 -9.84 -14.52
C LEU A 121 7.14 -9.12 -15.85
N GLY A 122 6.17 -9.19 -16.73
CA GLY A 122 6.22 -8.51 -18.02
C GLY A 122 5.66 -7.10 -18.02
N SER A 123 5.28 -6.56 -16.85
CA SER A 123 4.60 -5.27 -16.81
C SER A 123 5.58 -4.10 -16.95
N ASP A 124 5.19 -3.09 -17.70
CA ASP A 124 5.96 -1.86 -17.84
C ASP A 124 6.05 -1.12 -16.50
N LEU A 125 5.04 -1.25 -15.67
CA LEU A 125 5.04 -0.64 -14.35
C LEU A 125 6.14 -1.21 -13.46
N LEU A 126 6.35 -2.52 -13.49
CA LEU A 126 7.42 -3.15 -12.71
C LEU A 126 8.78 -2.64 -13.16
N MET A 127 9.00 -2.56 -14.48
CA MET A 127 10.25 -2.03 -15.03
C MET A 127 10.45 -0.56 -14.61
N GLN A 128 9.40 0.24 -14.66
CA GLN A 128 9.46 1.64 -14.27
C GLN A 128 9.80 1.78 -12.79
N LEU A 129 9.20 0.97 -11.93
CA LEU A 129 9.48 1.01 -10.49
C LEU A 129 10.92 0.64 -10.17
N LEU A 130 11.48 -0.35 -10.88
CA LEU A 130 12.86 -0.76 -10.70
C LEU A 130 13.84 0.34 -11.15
N ASP A 131 13.51 1.05 -12.25
CA ASP A 131 14.33 2.13 -12.75
C ASP A 131 14.33 3.37 -11.83
N GLU A 132 13.24 3.60 -11.11
CA GLU A 132 13.10 4.74 -10.20
C GLU A 132 13.73 4.51 -8.83
N GLN A 133 14.10 3.30 -8.50
CA GLN A 133 14.76 3.01 -7.24
C GLN A 133 16.23 3.40 -7.29
N PRO A 134 16.71 4.15 -6.29
CA PRO A 134 18.13 4.50 -6.23
C PRO A 134 19.03 3.30 -5.95
#